data_b505c3bc246190a72505915a2640c856
#
_entry.id   b505c3bc246190a72505915a2640c856
#
_cell.length_a   1.000
_cell.length_b   1.000
_cell.length_c   1.000
_cell.angle_alpha   90.00
_cell.angle_beta   90.00
_cell.angle_gamma   90.00
#
_symmetry.space_group_name_H-M   'P 1'
#
loop_
_entity.id
_entity.type
_entity.pdbx_description
1 polymer ?
#
loop_
_entity_poly.entity_id
_entity_poly.type
_entity_poly.pdbx_seq_one_letter_code
_entity_poly.pdbx_strand_id
1 'polypeptide(L)'
;MKKLFLLFAAACVTFSAAADEGMWMLPYLQKMNAKDMKARGCKLSAEEIYSMNNSSLKDAIVIFGGGCTGEIVSPDGLLFTNHH
;
A
#
# COMPACT_ATOMS: atom_id res chain seq x y z
N MET A 1 -5.40 -17.31 -38.62
CA MET A 1 -4.45 -16.24 -38.30
C MET A 1 -4.97 -15.25 -37.27
N LYS A 2 -6.23 -14.83 -37.34
CA LYS A 2 -6.79 -13.91 -36.35
C LYS A 2 -6.79 -14.48 -34.93
N LYS A 3 -7.08 -15.79 -34.77
CA LYS A 3 -7.07 -16.45 -33.47
C LYS A 3 -5.66 -16.54 -32.86
N LEU A 4 -4.65 -16.76 -33.69
CA LEU A 4 -3.26 -16.79 -33.24
C LEU A 4 -2.78 -15.42 -32.78
N PHE A 5 -3.16 -14.37 -33.50
CA PHE A 5 -2.86 -12.99 -33.15
C PHE A 5 -3.51 -12.58 -31.81
N LEU A 6 -4.76 -12.96 -31.62
CA LEU A 6 -5.47 -12.71 -30.36
C LEU A 6 -4.83 -13.43 -29.16
N LEU A 7 -4.40 -14.68 -29.37
CA LEU A 7 -3.68 -15.45 -28.36
C LEU A 7 -2.36 -14.78 -27.99
N PHE A 8 -1.61 -14.32 -28.98
CA PHE A 8 -0.36 -13.61 -28.75
C PHE A 8 -0.57 -12.30 -28.03
N ALA A 9 -1.58 -11.52 -28.42
CA ALA A 9 -1.93 -10.26 -27.74
C ALA A 9 -2.33 -10.49 -26.28
N ALA A 10 -3.15 -11.52 -26.03
CA ALA A 10 -3.54 -11.90 -24.68
C ALA A 10 -2.34 -12.30 -23.82
N ALA A 11 -1.42 -13.07 -24.38
CA ALA A 11 -0.18 -13.45 -23.68
C ALA A 11 0.69 -12.25 -23.35
N CYS A 12 0.83 -11.29 -24.27
CA CYS A 12 1.58 -10.06 -24.02
C CYS A 12 0.96 -9.22 -22.87
N VAL A 13 -0.35 -9.10 -22.84
CA VAL A 13 -1.05 -8.41 -21.77
C VAL A 13 -0.84 -9.10 -20.43
N THR A 14 -0.88 -10.43 -20.40
CA THR A 14 -0.65 -11.20 -19.18
C THR A 14 0.77 -11.00 -18.65
N PHE A 15 1.76 -10.97 -19.52
CA PHE A 15 3.15 -10.72 -19.11
C PHE A 15 3.38 -9.31 -18.59
N SER A 16 2.65 -8.31 -19.08
CA SER A 16 2.79 -6.92 -18.62
C SER A 16 2.00 -6.62 -17.35
N ALA A 17 1.11 -7.52 -16.92
CA ALA A 17 0.26 -7.34 -15.74
C ALA A 17 0.92 -7.87 -14.45
N ALA A 18 2.21 -7.57 -14.27
CA ALA A 18 2.93 -7.96 -13.05
C ALA A 18 2.48 -7.11 -11.87
N ALA A 19 2.11 -7.76 -10.77
CA ALA A 19 1.75 -7.10 -9.52
C ALA A 19 2.76 -7.43 -8.44
N ASP A 20 2.90 -6.53 -7.47
CA ASP A 20 3.76 -6.76 -6.32
C ASP A 20 3.16 -7.80 -5.40
N GLU A 21 4.01 -8.60 -4.79
CA GLU A 21 3.60 -9.68 -3.91
C GLU A 21 3.72 -9.29 -2.45
N GLY A 22 2.81 -9.85 -1.65
CA GLY A 22 2.90 -9.86 -0.21
C GLY A 22 2.58 -8.53 0.45
N MET A 23 2.82 -8.51 1.74
CA MET A 23 2.69 -7.32 2.58
C MET A 23 4.07 -6.92 3.09
N TRP A 24 4.42 -5.67 2.89
CA TRP A 24 5.69 -5.16 3.37
C TRP A 24 5.59 -4.87 4.86
N MET A 25 6.64 -5.24 5.60
CA MET A 25 6.69 -5.03 7.04
C MET A 25 7.08 -3.59 7.35
N LEU A 26 6.16 -2.84 7.94
CA LEU A 26 6.34 -1.42 8.22
C LEU A 26 7.62 -1.10 9.01
N PRO A 27 8.00 -1.85 10.06
CA PRO A 27 9.24 -1.56 10.80
C PRO A 27 10.51 -1.66 9.96
N TYR A 28 10.47 -2.39 8.85
CA TYR A 28 11.63 -2.59 7.98
C TYR A 28 11.52 -1.82 6.66
N LEU A 29 10.53 -0.94 6.54
CA LEU A 29 10.24 -0.24 5.30
C LEU A 29 11.44 0.54 4.78
N GLN A 30 12.15 1.24 5.66
CA GLN A 30 13.33 2.04 5.31
C GLN A 30 14.41 1.18 4.63
N LYS A 31 14.68 0.02 5.17
CA LYS A 31 15.75 -0.86 4.67
C LYS A 31 15.36 -1.62 3.42
N MET A 32 14.13 -2.08 3.36
CA MET A 32 13.73 -3.07 2.36
C MET A 32 12.95 -2.50 1.19
N ASN A 33 12.14 -1.47 1.40
CA ASN A 33 11.14 -1.07 0.43
C ASN A 33 11.15 0.41 0.04
N ALA A 34 11.74 1.28 0.84
CA ALA A 34 11.66 2.73 0.62
C ALA A 34 12.21 3.15 -0.76
N LYS A 35 13.31 2.55 -1.18
CA LYS A 35 13.93 2.85 -2.48
C LYS A 35 13.00 2.46 -3.63
N ASP A 36 12.38 1.31 -3.55
CA ASP A 36 11.45 0.81 -4.56
C ASP A 36 10.18 1.66 -4.61
N MET A 37 9.64 2.01 -3.46
CA MET A 37 8.48 2.90 -3.36
C MET A 37 8.75 4.26 -3.99
N LYS A 38 9.92 4.83 -3.73
CA LYS A 38 10.33 6.12 -4.30
C LYS A 38 10.45 6.02 -5.81
N ALA A 39 11.03 4.94 -6.32
CA ALA A 39 11.15 4.71 -7.76
C ALA A 39 9.79 4.60 -8.45
N ARG A 40 8.76 4.17 -7.73
CA ARG A 40 7.38 4.05 -8.22
C ARG A 40 6.54 5.31 -8.01
N GLY A 41 7.14 6.38 -7.52
CA GLY A 41 6.48 7.68 -7.39
C GLY A 41 5.98 8.01 -5.99
N CYS A 42 6.31 7.24 -4.96
CA CYS A 42 5.95 7.58 -3.60
C CYS A 42 6.75 8.80 -3.13
N LYS A 43 6.06 9.83 -2.70
CA LYS A 43 6.66 11.08 -2.23
C LYS A 43 6.80 11.15 -0.72
N LEU A 44 6.28 10.15 -0.01
CA LEU A 44 6.40 10.06 1.44
C LEU A 44 7.71 9.38 1.79
N SER A 45 8.39 9.87 2.82
CA SER A 45 9.55 9.19 3.37
C SER A 45 9.12 7.97 4.19
N ALA A 46 10.05 7.05 4.44
CA ALA A 46 9.77 5.91 5.29
C ALA A 46 9.38 6.33 6.70
N GLU A 47 9.98 7.42 7.23
CA GLU A 47 9.63 7.96 8.53
C GLU A 47 8.26 8.60 8.59
N GLU A 48 7.80 9.19 7.51
CA GLU A 48 6.44 9.73 7.44
C GLU A 48 5.38 8.63 7.45
N ILE A 49 5.73 7.45 6.96
CA ILE A 49 4.84 6.29 6.93
C ILE A 49 4.88 5.55 8.27
N TYR A 50 6.07 5.31 8.80
CA TYR A 50 6.29 4.58 10.04
C TYR A 50 7.46 5.17 10.81
N SER A 51 7.24 5.69 12.00
CA SER A 51 8.28 6.13 12.92
C SER A 51 7.99 5.62 14.32
N MET A 52 9.04 5.17 15.01
CA MET A 52 8.93 4.75 16.40
C MET A 52 8.96 5.93 17.38
N ASN A 53 9.63 7.01 17.00
CA ASN A 53 9.92 8.12 17.90
C ASN A 53 9.07 9.37 17.63
N ASN A 54 8.48 9.46 16.44
CA ASN A 54 7.68 10.61 16.03
C ASN A 54 6.35 10.14 15.45
N SER A 55 5.39 11.06 15.38
CA SER A 55 4.13 10.77 14.73
C SER A 55 4.34 10.46 13.25
N SER A 56 3.62 9.48 12.74
CA SER A 56 3.71 9.05 11.35
C SER A 56 2.34 8.54 10.88
N LEU A 57 2.23 8.21 9.60
CA LEU A 57 0.98 7.73 9.00
C LEU A 57 0.41 6.52 9.74
N LYS A 58 1.26 5.63 10.27
CA LYS A 58 0.81 4.45 11.02
C LYS A 58 -0.08 4.80 12.21
N ASP A 59 0.12 5.97 12.82
CA ASP A 59 -0.63 6.38 14.00
C ASP A 59 -2.08 6.76 13.68
N ALA A 60 -2.39 7.00 12.43
CA ALA A 60 -3.76 7.24 11.99
C ALA A 60 -4.57 5.95 11.84
N ILE A 61 -3.92 4.80 11.81
CA ILE A 61 -4.57 3.51 11.65
C ILE A 61 -4.79 2.90 13.03
N VAL A 62 -6.04 2.60 13.35
CA VAL A 62 -6.44 2.19 14.71
C VAL A 62 -7.27 0.91 14.70
N ILE A 63 -7.31 0.25 15.85
CA ILE A 63 -8.24 -0.84 16.08
C ILE A 63 -9.58 -0.24 16.53
N PHE A 64 -10.63 -0.62 15.83
CA PHE A 64 -11.97 -0.10 16.08
C PHE A 64 -12.95 -1.25 16.31
N GLY A 65 -13.83 -1.09 17.32
CA GLY A 65 -14.90 -2.05 17.55
C GLY A 65 -14.47 -3.46 17.95
N GLY A 66 -13.30 -3.62 18.55
CA GLY A 66 -12.86 -4.89 19.09
C GLY A 66 -12.14 -5.83 18.11
N GLY A 67 -11.73 -5.35 16.96
CA GLY A 67 -10.96 -6.19 16.01
C GLY A 67 -10.99 -5.70 14.58
N CYS A 68 -11.71 -4.64 14.31
CA CYS A 68 -11.77 -4.04 12.98
C CYS A 68 -10.71 -2.94 12.85
N THR A 69 -10.40 -2.57 11.64
CA THR A 69 -9.47 -1.48 11.36
C THR A 69 -10.24 -0.21 11.02
N GLY A 70 -9.81 0.89 11.56
CA GLY A 70 -10.32 2.21 11.20
C GLY A 70 -9.17 3.17 10.94
N GLU A 71 -9.46 4.28 10.29
CA GLU A 71 -8.47 5.31 10.03
C GLU A 71 -8.98 6.69 10.40
N ILE A 72 -8.13 7.45 11.11
CA ILE A 72 -8.42 8.83 11.51
C ILE A 72 -7.97 9.73 10.35
N VAL A 73 -8.92 10.51 9.81
CA VAL A 73 -8.72 11.27 8.58
C VAL A 73 -8.83 12.78 8.76
N SER A 74 -8.98 13.25 10.00
CA SER A 74 -9.03 14.69 10.29
C SER A 74 -8.40 15.01 11.64
N PRO A 75 -7.94 16.27 11.84
CA PRO A 75 -7.43 16.70 13.15
C PRO A 75 -8.47 16.66 14.26
N ASP A 76 -9.74 16.67 13.90
CA ASP A 76 -10.85 16.67 14.86
C ASP A 76 -11.34 15.26 15.23
N GLY A 77 -10.63 14.23 14.75
CA GLY A 77 -10.94 12.85 15.13
C GLY A 77 -11.98 12.17 14.25
N LEU A 78 -12.20 12.64 13.03
CA LEU A 78 -13.09 11.94 12.10
C LEU A 78 -12.47 10.59 11.72
N LEU A 79 -13.22 9.52 11.92
CA LEU A 79 -12.76 8.16 11.70
C LEU A 79 -13.58 7.50 10.60
N PHE A 80 -12.88 6.87 9.66
CA PHE A 80 -13.49 6.06 8.61
C PHE A 80 -13.27 4.59 8.90
N THR A 81 -14.30 3.78 8.65
CA THR A 81 -14.22 2.33 8.76
C THR A 81 -15.34 1.72 7.91
N ASN A 82 -15.32 0.41 7.78
CA ASN A 82 -16.39 -0.29 7.07
C ASN A 82 -17.53 -0.65 8.03
N HIS A 83 -18.72 -0.80 7.48
CA HIS A 83 -19.85 -1.38 8.23
C HIS A 83 -19.66 -2.90 8.27
N HIS A 84 -19.38 -3.40 9.45
CA HIS A 84 -19.17 -4.83 9.67
C HIS A 84 -20.44 -5.43 10.30
#